data_17c276984f2b002fcad3c807ff396186
#
_entry.id   17c276984f2b002fcad3c807ff396186
#
_cell.length_a   1.000
_cell.length_b   1.000
_cell.length_c   1.000
_cell.angle_alpha   90.00
_cell.angle_beta   90.00
_cell.angle_gamma   90.00
#
_symmetry.space_group_name_H-M   'P 1'
#
loop_
_entity.id
_entity.type
_entity.pdbx_description
1 polymer ?
#
loop_
_entity_poly.entity_id
_entity_poly.type
_entity_poly.pdbx_seq_one_letter_code
_entity_poly.pdbx_strand_id
1 'polypeptide(L)'
;MALGRIYTLILFDIANAIREQNGTEKLIKPIDFAKEVRALNGIKSGSGYKMPFHGESDGYLQPKVFEDLANAIREQNGETVRYKPGDMAAAILALSWANPESPRAVLFEDGCLWLGRFDSVPKNHGTSKGSWPVQTGGYENYRDRPWYGSRKSMTFVEIDATFKGTGVTSARYLFEGMVELERVYGFENLSEITDFTNTFNGCARLDSIFATSFDPSKIISASGVFSGCNRLVGERGYCPAPSEGAAGMNFGDKGVLCHSEENDPRFWVWGALYSDGAVEIGNDEPVEGARTITAKSRICAQAQYNAVRAMPWGAYSSRVKSVVVSKMTMPSGMVWNTNYWFYGCSNVTTMSGLGNLQRVGSMRYTFYNCRKIGRAHV
;
A
#
# COMPACT_ATOMS: atom_id res chain seq x y z
N MET A 1 -9.56 25.94 -38.90
CA MET A 1 -9.04 25.95 -37.51
C MET A 1 -9.83 25.06 -36.53
N ALA A 2 -11.13 24.85 -36.71
CA ALA A 2 -11.93 24.03 -35.76
C ALA A 2 -11.64 22.51 -35.85
N LEU A 3 -11.46 21.93 -37.00
CA LEU A 3 -11.20 20.50 -37.20
C LEU A 3 -9.87 20.04 -36.57
N GLY A 4 -8.80 20.83 -36.69
CA GLY A 4 -7.52 20.48 -36.09
C GLY A 4 -7.52 20.39 -34.56
N ARG A 5 -8.31 21.23 -33.88
CA ARG A 5 -8.49 21.16 -32.41
C ARG A 5 -9.25 19.93 -31.96
N ILE A 6 -10.26 19.50 -32.70
CA ILE A 6 -11.06 18.31 -32.38
C ILE A 6 -10.21 17.05 -32.45
N TYR A 7 -9.40 16.91 -33.51
CA TYR A 7 -8.48 15.75 -33.64
C TYR A 7 -7.42 15.73 -32.54
N THR A 8 -6.89 16.87 -32.13
CA THR A 8 -5.89 16.94 -31.03
C THR A 8 -6.48 16.46 -29.71
N LEU A 9 -7.72 16.84 -29.39
CA LEU A 9 -8.39 16.38 -28.16
C LEU A 9 -8.65 14.86 -28.19
N ILE A 10 -9.15 14.33 -29.30
CA ILE A 10 -9.41 12.89 -29.47
C ILE A 10 -8.11 12.09 -29.27
N LEU A 11 -7.01 12.55 -29.86
CA LEU A 11 -5.71 11.87 -29.70
C LEU A 11 -5.18 11.93 -28.26
N PHE A 12 -5.40 13.05 -27.60
CA PHE A 12 -5.04 13.20 -26.19
C PHE A 12 -5.84 12.25 -25.31
N ASP A 13 -7.14 12.11 -25.54
CA ASP A 13 -8.02 11.18 -24.82
C ASP A 13 -7.62 9.71 -25.07
N ILE A 14 -7.31 9.35 -26.31
CA ILE A 14 -6.80 8.01 -26.65
C ILE A 14 -5.47 7.75 -25.96
N ALA A 15 -4.52 8.69 -26.00
CA ALA A 15 -3.24 8.53 -25.33
C ALA A 15 -3.39 8.39 -23.81
N ASN A 16 -4.31 9.12 -23.20
CA ASN A 16 -4.61 9.00 -21.78
C ASN A 16 -5.24 7.65 -21.45
N ALA A 17 -6.21 7.19 -22.26
CA ALA A 17 -6.82 5.87 -22.11
C ALA A 17 -5.77 4.74 -22.17
N ILE A 18 -4.83 4.81 -23.13
CA ILE A 18 -3.74 3.83 -23.22
C ILE A 18 -2.82 3.90 -22.00
N ARG A 19 -2.45 5.11 -21.54
CA ARG A 19 -1.63 5.29 -20.33
C ARG A 19 -2.30 4.77 -19.09
N GLU A 20 -3.58 5.02 -18.94
CA GLU A 20 -4.38 4.50 -17.83
C GLU A 20 -4.38 2.97 -17.80
N GLN A 21 -4.48 2.33 -18.97
CA GLN A 21 -4.50 0.88 -19.08
C GLN A 21 -3.13 0.23 -18.85
N ASN A 22 -2.04 0.82 -19.35
CA ASN A 22 -0.69 0.23 -19.20
C ASN A 22 0.10 0.83 -18.02
N GLY A 23 -0.50 1.74 -17.24
CA GLY A 23 0.10 2.33 -16.05
C GLY A 23 1.35 3.18 -16.33
N THR A 24 1.48 3.77 -17.52
CA THR A 24 2.64 4.59 -17.89
C THR A 24 2.30 6.07 -18.00
N GLU A 25 3.21 6.94 -17.56
CA GLU A 25 3.15 8.38 -17.82
C GLU A 25 3.91 8.78 -19.10
N LYS A 26 4.49 7.80 -19.78
CA LYS A 26 5.31 8.03 -20.96
C LYS A 26 4.49 8.63 -22.11
N LEU A 27 5.07 9.59 -22.82
CA LEU A 27 4.48 10.15 -24.04
C LEU A 27 4.38 9.06 -25.12
N ILE A 28 3.14 8.75 -25.54
CA ILE A 28 2.85 7.76 -26.58
C ILE A 28 2.53 8.53 -27.85
N LYS A 29 3.27 8.26 -28.93
CA LYS A 29 3.00 8.86 -30.24
C LYS A 29 1.80 8.19 -30.88
N PRO A 30 0.95 8.92 -31.65
CA PRO A 30 -0.22 8.34 -32.31
C PRO A 30 0.09 7.11 -33.18
N ILE A 31 1.25 7.09 -33.81
CA ILE A 31 1.71 5.94 -34.64
C ILE A 31 1.90 4.66 -33.81
N ASP A 32 2.15 4.80 -32.52
CA ASP A 32 2.38 3.67 -31.60
C ASP A 32 1.10 3.19 -30.91
N PHE A 33 -0.04 3.88 -31.04
CA PHE A 33 -1.28 3.58 -30.34
C PHE A 33 -1.74 2.13 -30.52
N ALA A 34 -1.77 1.66 -31.76
CA ALA A 34 -2.20 0.29 -32.05
C ALA A 34 -1.26 -0.75 -31.44
N LYS A 35 0.05 -0.47 -31.41
CA LYS A 35 1.07 -1.32 -30.77
C LYS A 35 0.86 -1.38 -29.25
N GLU A 36 0.67 -0.22 -28.63
CA GLU A 36 0.46 -0.15 -27.19
C GLU A 36 -0.84 -0.84 -26.78
N VAL A 37 -1.94 -0.67 -27.54
CA VAL A 37 -3.20 -1.38 -27.28
C VAL A 37 -3.03 -2.89 -27.39
N ARG A 38 -2.30 -3.41 -28.40
CA ARG A 38 -2.03 -4.85 -28.50
C ARG A 38 -1.17 -5.40 -27.37
N ALA A 39 -0.35 -4.54 -26.74
CA ALA A 39 0.48 -4.92 -25.61
C ALA A 39 -0.29 -5.01 -24.28
N LEU A 40 -1.47 -4.44 -24.16
CA LEU A 40 -2.26 -4.39 -22.91
C LEU A 40 -2.59 -5.78 -22.35
N ASN A 41 -2.78 -6.78 -23.20
CA ASN A 41 -3.17 -8.14 -22.78
C ASN A 41 -2.02 -9.18 -22.84
N GLY A 42 -0.77 -8.75 -22.99
CA GLY A 42 0.38 -9.66 -23.04
C GLY A 42 0.39 -10.59 -24.25
N ILE A 43 -0.44 -10.37 -25.24
CA ILE A 43 -0.44 -11.14 -26.48
C ILE A 43 0.82 -10.74 -27.25
N LYS A 44 1.80 -11.64 -27.25
CA LYS A 44 2.97 -11.51 -28.11
C LYS A 44 2.45 -11.39 -29.54
N SER A 45 2.82 -10.29 -30.22
CA SER A 45 2.54 -10.10 -31.64
C SER A 45 3.02 -11.29 -32.44
N GLY A 46 2.13 -12.23 -32.67
CA GLY A 46 2.34 -13.30 -33.63
C GLY A 46 2.15 -12.74 -35.03
N SER A 47 3.18 -12.90 -35.83
CA SER A 47 3.28 -12.65 -37.26
C SER A 47 3.27 -11.20 -37.76
N GLY A 48 4.45 -10.74 -38.02
CA GLY A 48 4.94 -10.00 -39.18
C GLY A 48 4.03 -9.06 -39.98
N TYR A 49 3.38 -8.06 -39.33
CA TYR A 49 2.88 -6.93 -40.07
C TYR A 49 3.95 -5.82 -40.08
N LYS A 50 4.71 -5.73 -41.19
CA LYS A 50 5.59 -4.59 -41.44
C LYS A 50 4.72 -3.42 -41.85
N MET A 51 4.60 -2.40 -40.99
CA MET A 51 4.02 -1.12 -41.40
C MET A 51 4.94 -0.45 -42.42
N PRO A 52 4.44 -0.03 -43.58
CA PRO A 52 5.20 0.83 -44.46
C PRO A 52 5.37 2.20 -43.83
N PHE A 53 6.62 2.60 -43.64
CA PHE A 53 7.01 3.92 -43.22
C PHE A 53 6.76 4.87 -44.41
N HIS A 54 5.83 5.81 -44.27
CA HIS A 54 5.71 6.93 -45.19
C HIS A 54 6.16 8.22 -44.49
N GLY A 55 7.11 8.87 -45.14
CA GLY A 55 7.86 10.01 -44.67
C GLY A 55 7.01 11.21 -44.26
N GLU A 56 7.70 12.09 -43.59
CA GLU A 56 7.26 13.40 -43.15
C GLU A 56 6.49 14.16 -44.24
N SER A 57 5.23 14.48 -43.98
CA SER A 57 4.59 15.68 -44.54
C SER A 57 3.27 15.97 -43.81
N ASP A 58 3.17 17.19 -43.36
CA ASP A 58 1.95 17.97 -43.25
C ASP A 58 0.98 17.78 -42.08
N GLY A 59 1.42 17.37 -40.91
CA GLY A 59 0.61 17.53 -39.66
C GLY A 59 -0.79 16.89 -39.64
N TYR A 60 -1.17 16.15 -40.68
CA TYR A 60 -2.42 15.41 -40.80
C TYR A 60 -2.23 13.97 -40.40
N LEU A 61 -2.95 13.54 -39.38
CA LEU A 61 -3.04 12.13 -39.01
C LEU A 61 -3.66 11.35 -40.18
N GLN A 62 -2.92 10.37 -40.67
CA GLN A 62 -3.40 9.50 -41.72
C GLN A 62 -4.65 8.70 -41.17
N PRO A 63 -5.74 8.59 -41.93
CA PRO A 63 -6.90 7.78 -41.59
C PRO A 63 -6.54 6.36 -41.14
N LYS A 64 -5.44 5.83 -41.64
CA LYS A 64 -4.87 4.53 -41.34
C LYS A 64 -4.53 4.36 -39.84
N VAL A 65 -4.10 5.39 -39.13
CA VAL A 65 -3.78 5.31 -37.69
C VAL A 65 -5.02 4.93 -36.90
N PHE A 66 -6.19 5.51 -37.21
CA PHE A 66 -7.43 5.17 -36.57
C PHE A 66 -7.97 3.79 -37.00
N GLU A 67 -7.74 3.39 -38.24
CA GLU A 67 -8.08 2.05 -38.71
C GLU A 67 -7.27 0.97 -38.01
N ASP A 68 -5.96 1.17 -37.93
CA ASP A 68 -5.03 0.26 -37.23
C ASP A 68 -5.36 0.17 -35.72
N LEU A 69 -5.73 1.30 -35.10
CA LEU A 69 -6.15 1.33 -33.71
C LEU A 69 -7.51 0.61 -33.53
N ALA A 70 -8.49 0.86 -34.40
CA ALA A 70 -9.78 0.17 -34.37
C ALA A 70 -9.62 -1.34 -34.54
N ASN A 71 -8.68 -1.78 -35.41
CA ASN A 71 -8.33 -3.18 -35.57
C ASN A 71 -7.72 -3.74 -34.30
N ALA A 72 -6.77 -3.03 -33.68
CA ALA A 72 -6.16 -3.44 -32.42
C ALA A 72 -7.19 -3.58 -31.29
N ILE A 73 -8.16 -2.66 -31.18
CA ILE A 73 -9.26 -2.76 -30.22
C ILE A 73 -10.10 -4.00 -30.48
N ARG A 74 -10.47 -4.25 -31.75
CA ARG A 74 -11.24 -5.45 -32.13
C ARG A 74 -10.51 -6.76 -31.87
N GLU A 75 -9.20 -6.79 -32.13
CA GLU A 75 -8.36 -7.94 -31.82
C GLU A 75 -8.34 -8.28 -30.33
N GLN A 76 -8.47 -7.25 -29.48
CA GLN A 76 -8.43 -7.40 -28.02
C GLN A 76 -9.79 -7.81 -27.42
N ASN A 77 -10.91 -7.27 -27.93
CA ASN A 77 -12.23 -7.54 -27.35
C ASN A 77 -13.08 -8.56 -28.15
N GLY A 78 -12.56 -9.05 -29.29
CA GLY A 78 -13.25 -10.01 -30.15
C GLY A 78 -14.47 -9.45 -30.90
N GLU A 79 -14.70 -8.13 -30.85
CA GLU A 79 -15.84 -7.51 -31.49
C GLU A 79 -15.60 -7.18 -32.97
N THR A 80 -16.70 -7.05 -33.74
CA THR A 80 -16.67 -6.66 -35.15
C THR A 80 -17.16 -5.22 -35.39
N VAL A 81 -17.39 -4.47 -34.31
CA VAL A 81 -17.95 -3.11 -34.34
C VAL A 81 -17.02 -2.13 -35.02
N ARG A 82 -17.57 -1.18 -35.79
CA ARG A 82 -16.84 -0.05 -36.33
C ARG A 82 -16.72 1.05 -35.29
N TYR A 83 -15.50 1.32 -34.80
CA TYR A 83 -15.24 2.41 -33.88
C TYR A 83 -15.06 3.72 -34.63
N LYS A 84 -15.73 4.79 -34.19
CA LYS A 84 -15.41 6.16 -34.57
C LYS A 84 -14.23 6.65 -33.73
N PRO A 85 -13.39 7.55 -34.23
CA PRO A 85 -12.25 8.08 -33.47
C PRO A 85 -12.61 8.59 -32.07
N GLY A 86 -13.79 9.26 -31.93
CA GLY A 86 -14.27 9.75 -30.64
C GLY A 86 -14.66 8.67 -29.61
N ASP A 87 -14.96 7.45 -30.09
CA ASP A 87 -15.37 6.34 -29.22
C ASP A 87 -14.18 5.45 -28.82
N MET A 88 -13.02 5.63 -29.45
CA MET A 88 -11.87 4.75 -29.27
C MET A 88 -11.25 4.84 -27.87
N ALA A 89 -11.24 6.01 -27.24
CA ALA A 89 -10.75 6.18 -25.89
C ALA A 89 -11.60 5.36 -24.89
N ALA A 90 -12.93 5.46 -25.00
CA ALA A 90 -13.85 4.67 -24.17
C ALA A 90 -13.73 3.17 -24.46
N ALA A 91 -13.55 2.77 -25.73
CA ALA A 91 -13.34 1.39 -26.11
C ALA A 91 -12.04 0.83 -25.56
N ILE A 92 -10.94 1.62 -25.55
CA ILE A 92 -9.66 1.23 -24.94
C ILE A 92 -9.80 1.08 -23.43
N LEU A 93 -10.49 2.00 -22.77
CA LEU A 93 -10.78 1.88 -21.33
C LEU A 93 -11.62 0.63 -21.04
N ALA A 94 -12.51 0.26 -21.95
CA ALA A 94 -13.31 -0.97 -21.85
C ALA A 94 -12.51 -2.26 -22.11
N LEU A 95 -11.35 -2.21 -22.79
CA LEU A 95 -10.50 -3.40 -23.03
C LEU A 95 -10.00 -4.06 -21.75
N SER A 96 -9.84 -3.28 -20.69
CA SER A 96 -9.52 -3.83 -19.38
C SER A 96 -10.55 -4.83 -18.86
N TRP A 97 -11.77 -4.81 -19.41
CA TRP A 97 -12.88 -5.70 -19.10
C TRP A 97 -12.83 -7.00 -19.92
N ALA A 98 -12.03 -7.02 -20.99
CA ALA A 98 -11.99 -8.18 -21.89
C ALA A 98 -11.27 -9.40 -21.32
N ASN A 99 -10.45 -9.23 -20.24
CA ASN A 99 -9.90 -10.35 -19.50
C ASN A 99 -10.33 -10.28 -18.02
N PRO A 100 -11.51 -10.80 -17.67
CA PRO A 100 -12.01 -10.80 -16.29
C PRO A 100 -11.07 -11.52 -15.32
N GLU A 101 -10.17 -12.38 -15.82
CA GLU A 101 -9.23 -13.16 -15.01
C GLU A 101 -7.90 -12.42 -14.73
N SER A 102 -7.68 -11.25 -15.35
CA SER A 102 -6.43 -10.51 -15.12
C SER A 102 -6.35 -9.94 -13.70
N PRO A 103 -5.17 -10.00 -13.05
CA PRO A 103 -4.98 -9.39 -11.74
C PRO A 103 -5.06 -7.88 -11.83
N ARG A 104 -5.84 -7.29 -10.94
CA ARG A 104 -6.06 -5.83 -10.86
C ARG A 104 -5.77 -5.30 -9.48
N ALA A 105 -5.27 -4.07 -9.45
CA ALA A 105 -5.22 -3.24 -8.26
C ALA A 105 -6.22 -2.10 -8.44
N VAL A 106 -7.14 -1.92 -7.48
CA VAL A 106 -8.16 -0.86 -7.51
C VAL A 106 -8.04 -0.03 -6.24
N LEU A 107 -7.82 1.28 -6.39
CA LEU A 107 -7.81 2.22 -5.28
C LEU A 107 -9.20 2.85 -5.12
N PHE A 108 -9.72 2.84 -3.90
CA PHE A 108 -11.00 3.42 -3.54
C PHE A 108 -10.87 4.73 -2.74
N GLU A 109 -11.99 5.45 -2.60
CA GLU A 109 -12.05 6.74 -1.89
C GLU A 109 -11.75 6.61 -0.40
N ASP A 110 -12.09 5.48 0.22
CA ASP A 110 -11.83 5.15 1.63
C ASP A 110 -10.35 4.83 1.94
N GLY A 111 -9.48 4.81 0.90
CA GLY A 111 -8.07 4.49 1.03
C GLY A 111 -7.74 3.01 0.90
N CYS A 112 -8.72 2.17 0.56
CA CYS A 112 -8.50 0.76 0.24
C CYS A 112 -7.74 0.61 -1.09
N LEU A 113 -6.63 -0.13 -1.09
CA LEU A 113 -6.08 -0.72 -2.30
C LEU A 113 -6.53 -2.19 -2.35
N TRP A 114 -7.49 -2.47 -3.18
CA TRP A 114 -7.97 -3.82 -3.41
C TRP A 114 -7.16 -4.53 -4.50
N LEU A 115 -6.84 -5.80 -4.29
CA LEU A 115 -6.17 -6.68 -5.26
C LEU A 115 -7.04 -7.91 -5.51
N GLY A 116 -7.35 -8.20 -6.77
CA GLY A 116 -8.14 -9.35 -7.14
C GLY A 116 -8.31 -9.45 -8.65
N ARG A 117 -9.25 -10.27 -9.09
CA ARG A 117 -9.67 -10.29 -10.49
C ARG A 117 -10.67 -9.17 -10.74
N PHE A 118 -10.64 -8.63 -11.94
CA PHE A 118 -11.48 -7.49 -12.31
C PHE A 118 -12.98 -7.74 -12.13
N ASP A 119 -13.46 -8.94 -12.45
CA ASP A 119 -14.88 -9.32 -12.31
C ASP A 119 -15.39 -9.39 -10.86
N SER A 120 -14.47 -9.32 -9.90
CA SER A 120 -14.73 -9.46 -8.46
C SER A 120 -14.58 -8.15 -7.67
N VAL A 121 -14.41 -7.01 -8.34
CA VAL A 121 -14.22 -5.71 -7.68
C VAL A 121 -15.37 -5.40 -6.71
N PRO A 122 -15.09 -5.18 -5.42
CA PRO A 122 -16.11 -4.97 -4.40
C PRO A 122 -16.83 -3.64 -4.59
N LYS A 123 -18.07 -3.56 -4.12
CA LYS A 123 -18.93 -2.35 -4.21
C LYS A 123 -19.03 -1.60 -2.87
N ASN A 124 -18.45 -2.13 -1.80
CA ASN A 124 -18.58 -1.62 -0.44
C ASN A 124 -17.56 -0.53 -0.08
N HIS A 125 -16.57 -0.26 -0.93
CA HIS A 125 -15.53 0.75 -0.70
C HIS A 125 -15.82 2.13 -1.33
N GLY A 126 -17.02 2.30 -1.90
CA GLY A 126 -17.39 3.55 -2.56
C GLY A 126 -16.82 3.69 -3.98
N THR A 127 -16.49 4.91 -4.37
CA THR A 127 -16.02 5.22 -5.73
C THR A 127 -14.57 4.83 -5.92
N SER A 128 -14.25 4.19 -7.06
CA SER A 128 -12.86 3.93 -7.46
C SER A 128 -12.17 5.22 -7.91
N LYS A 129 -10.96 5.45 -7.38
CA LYS A 129 -10.05 6.53 -7.81
C LYS A 129 -9.06 6.11 -8.88
N GLY A 130 -8.90 4.82 -9.12
CA GLY A 130 -8.02 4.27 -10.14
C GLY A 130 -8.04 2.75 -10.14
N SER A 131 -7.77 2.16 -11.29
CA SER A 131 -7.72 0.72 -11.50
C SER A 131 -6.59 0.37 -12.46
N TRP A 132 -5.70 -0.52 -12.07
CA TRP A 132 -4.47 -0.83 -12.80
C TRP A 132 -4.22 -2.32 -12.88
N PRO A 133 -3.59 -2.81 -13.97
CA PRO A 133 -3.12 -4.18 -14.05
C PRO A 133 -1.96 -4.42 -13.06
N VAL A 134 -1.92 -5.60 -12.46
CA VAL A 134 -0.79 -6.06 -11.64
C VAL A 134 0.13 -6.91 -12.52
N GLN A 135 1.44 -6.63 -12.48
CA GLN A 135 2.42 -7.42 -13.23
C GLN A 135 2.65 -8.78 -12.57
N THR A 136 2.62 -9.85 -13.35
CA THR A 136 2.74 -11.22 -12.84
C THR A 136 4.13 -11.55 -12.30
N GLY A 137 5.18 -10.97 -12.87
CA GLY A 137 6.58 -11.12 -12.44
C GLY A 137 7.06 -10.12 -11.39
N GLY A 138 6.17 -9.26 -10.86
CA GLY A 138 6.55 -8.17 -9.96
C GLY A 138 7.17 -6.98 -10.69
N TYR A 139 7.75 -6.05 -9.94
CA TYR A 139 8.31 -4.80 -10.46
C TYR A 139 9.84 -4.80 -10.34
N GLU A 140 10.54 -4.15 -11.25
CA GLU A 140 12.00 -3.97 -11.15
C GLU A 140 12.35 -2.82 -10.21
N ASN A 141 11.46 -1.83 -10.11
CA ASN A 141 11.61 -0.69 -9.22
C ASN A 141 10.25 -0.33 -8.60
N TYR A 142 10.24 0.14 -7.36
CA TYR A 142 9.02 0.55 -6.67
C TYR A 142 8.25 1.69 -7.36
N ARG A 143 8.90 2.49 -8.22
CA ARG A 143 8.29 3.58 -9.02
C ARG A 143 7.57 3.08 -10.26
N ASP A 144 7.84 1.85 -10.69
CA ASP A 144 7.23 1.27 -11.90
C ASP A 144 5.78 0.80 -11.67
N ARG A 145 5.34 0.79 -10.40
CA ARG A 145 3.96 0.48 -10.06
C ARG A 145 3.02 1.59 -10.55
N PRO A 146 1.93 1.25 -11.26
CA PRO A 146 1.00 2.26 -11.77
C PRO A 146 0.39 3.15 -10.66
N TRP A 147 0.21 2.62 -9.46
CA TRP A 147 -0.35 3.35 -8.30
C TRP A 147 0.70 4.06 -7.43
N TYR A 148 1.96 4.11 -7.85
CA TYR A 148 3.02 4.75 -7.06
C TYR A 148 2.70 6.20 -6.66
N GLY A 149 2.11 6.98 -7.57
CA GLY A 149 1.69 8.35 -7.31
C GLY A 149 0.70 8.49 -6.15
N SER A 150 -0.17 7.50 -5.98
CA SER A 150 -1.25 7.48 -4.96
C SER A 150 -0.85 6.80 -3.65
N ARG A 151 0.38 6.32 -3.48
CA ARG A 151 0.82 5.53 -2.31
C ARG A 151 0.61 6.18 -0.94
N LYS A 152 0.47 7.51 -0.90
CA LYS A 152 0.23 8.28 0.35
C LYS A 152 -1.24 8.35 0.75
N SER A 153 -2.15 7.91 -0.10
CA SER A 153 -3.59 7.88 0.18
C SER A 153 -4.10 6.48 0.49
N MET A 154 -3.22 5.48 0.49
CA MET A 154 -3.57 4.09 0.75
C MET A 154 -3.34 3.78 2.23
N THR A 155 -4.42 3.47 2.94
CA THR A 155 -4.41 3.21 4.38
C THR A 155 -4.55 1.73 4.71
N PHE A 156 -5.18 0.96 3.84
CA PHE A 156 -5.22 -0.49 3.98
C PHE A 156 -5.23 -1.18 2.61
N VAL A 157 -4.85 -2.46 2.63
CA VAL A 157 -4.84 -3.34 1.46
C VAL A 157 -5.80 -4.49 1.73
N GLU A 158 -6.63 -4.81 0.75
CA GLU A 158 -7.47 -6.00 0.75
C GLU A 158 -7.09 -6.89 -0.45
N ILE A 159 -6.69 -8.12 -0.17
CA ILE A 159 -6.31 -9.09 -1.19
C ILE A 159 -7.43 -10.12 -1.29
N ASP A 160 -8.19 -10.05 -2.36
CA ASP A 160 -9.34 -10.92 -2.59
C ASP A 160 -8.92 -12.36 -2.94
N ALA A 161 -9.78 -13.32 -2.63
CA ALA A 161 -9.53 -14.74 -2.93
C ALA A 161 -9.35 -15.00 -4.43
N THR A 162 -9.93 -14.17 -5.28
CA THR A 162 -9.80 -14.25 -6.74
C THR A 162 -8.41 -13.84 -7.25
N PHE A 163 -7.56 -13.26 -6.39
CA PHE A 163 -6.16 -12.98 -6.76
C PHE A 163 -5.33 -14.26 -6.95
N LYS A 164 -5.73 -15.35 -6.29
CA LYS A 164 -5.16 -16.69 -6.55
C LYS A 164 -5.47 -17.14 -7.98
N GLY A 165 -4.54 -17.84 -8.60
CA GLY A 165 -4.69 -18.34 -9.97
C GLY A 165 -4.55 -17.29 -11.06
N THR A 166 -4.24 -16.04 -10.74
CA THR A 166 -4.01 -14.98 -11.73
C THR A 166 -2.64 -15.05 -12.38
N GLY A 167 -1.79 -15.99 -11.96
CA GLY A 167 -0.42 -16.15 -12.47
C GLY A 167 0.59 -15.16 -11.91
N VAL A 168 0.22 -14.35 -10.90
CA VAL A 168 1.17 -13.49 -10.20
C VAL A 168 2.05 -14.33 -9.30
N THR A 169 3.36 -14.34 -9.55
CA THR A 169 4.35 -15.12 -8.80
C THR A 169 5.31 -14.27 -7.97
N SER A 170 5.29 -12.95 -8.16
CA SER A 170 6.15 -12.02 -7.43
C SER A 170 5.37 -10.82 -6.89
N ALA A 171 5.55 -10.55 -5.62
CA ALA A 171 5.08 -9.34 -4.94
C ALA A 171 6.21 -8.32 -4.75
N ARG A 172 7.31 -8.48 -5.48
CA ARG A 172 8.47 -7.61 -5.40
C ARG A 172 8.08 -6.15 -5.56
N TYR A 173 8.41 -5.32 -4.58
CA TYR A 173 8.06 -3.89 -4.46
C TYR A 173 6.56 -3.58 -4.43
N LEU A 174 5.66 -4.54 -4.29
CA LEU A 174 4.20 -4.38 -4.51
C LEU A 174 3.58 -3.28 -3.64
N PHE A 175 4.02 -3.13 -2.39
CA PHE A 175 3.51 -2.12 -1.43
C PHE A 175 4.63 -1.20 -0.92
N GLU A 176 5.84 -1.24 -1.47
CA GLU A 176 6.96 -0.47 -0.97
C GLU A 176 6.65 1.02 -0.88
N GLY A 177 7.03 1.66 0.25
CA GLY A 177 6.86 3.09 0.46
C GLY A 177 5.42 3.57 0.61
N MET A 178 4.46 2.67 0.87
CA MET A 178 3.10 3.04 1.29
C MET A 178 3.15 3.48 2.76
N VAL A 179 3.59 4.71 2.99
CA VAL A 179 3.89 5.22 4.34
C VAL A 179 2.66 5.36 5.24
N GLU A 180 1.47 5.45 4.66
CA GLU A 180 0.20 5.53 5.38
C GLU A 180 -0.51 4.18 5.52
N LEU A 181 0.01 3.12 4.93
CA LEU A 181 -0.56 1.77 5.03
C LEU A 181 -0.50 1.29 6.47
N GLU A 182 -1.66 0.95 7.04
CA GLU A 182 -1.81 0.49 8.43
C GLU A 182 -2.09 -1.02 8.50
N ARG A 183 -2.88 -1.56 7.56
CA ARG A 183 -3.33 -2.96 7.61
C ARG A 183 -3.35 -3.63 6.26
N VAL A 184 -3.13 -4.94 6.28
CA VAL A 184 -3.26 -5.81 5.10
C VAL A 184 -4.19 -6.97 5.46
N TYR A 185 -5.20 -7.21 4.64
CA TYR A 185 -6.17 -8.30 4.79
C TYR A 185 -6.06 -9.28 3.64
N GLY A 186 -6.36 -10.55 3.91
CA GLY A 186 -6.37 -11.59 2.88
C GLY A 186 -4.97 -12.00 2.41
N PHE A 187 -3.95 -11.89 3.28
CA PHE A 187 -2.57 -12.19 2.91
C PHE A 187 -2.38 -13.65 2.46
N GLU A 188 -3.22 -14.59 2.92
CA GLU A 188 -3.28 -15.98 2.44
C GLU A 188 -3.51 -16.10 0.93
N ASN A 189 -4.05 -15.07 0.31
CA ASN A 189 -4.31 -15.04 -1.14
C ASN A 189 -3.04 -14.75 -1.96
N LEU A 190 -1.91 -14.48 -1.29
CA LEU A 190 -0.56 -14.41 -1.88
C LEU A 190 0.20 -15.76 -1.79
N SER A 191 -0.48 -16.88 -1.54
CA SER A 191 0.15 -18.20 -1.34
C SER A 191 0.88 -18.78 -2.57
N GLU A 192 0.68 -18.20 -3.75
CA GLU A 192 1.40 -18.57 -4.99
C GLU A 192 2.64 -17.70 -5.24
N ILE A 193 2.84 -16.67 -4.44
CA ILE A 193 3.97 -15.75 -4.55
C ILE A 193 5.22 -16.43 -3.97
N THR A 194 6.31 -16.36 -4.70
CA THR A 194 7.62 -16.89 -4.29
C THR A 194 8.66 -15.81 -4.04
N ASP A 195 8.43 -14.58 -4.52
CA ASP A 195 9.32 -13.43 -4.30
C ASP A 195 8.59 -12.27 -3.61
N PHE A 196 8.96 -12.03 -2.35
CA PHE A 196 8.47 -10.93 -1.53
C PHE A 196 9.53 -9.84 -1.30
N THR A 197 10.56 -9.76 -2.16
CA THR A 197 11.63 -8.77 -2.02
C THR A 197 11.07 -7.36 -1.93
N ASN A 198 11.38 -6.64 -0.83
CA ASN A 198 10.95 -5.28 -0.55
C ASN A 198 9.42 -5.05 -0.62
N THR A 199 8.60 -6.08 -0.48
CA THR A 199 7.14 -5.94 -0.63
C THR A 199 6.56 -4.86 0.27
N PHE A 200 6.95 -4.80 1.54
CA PHE A 200 6.48 -3.79 2.51
C PHE A 200 7.57 -2.81 2.93
N ASN A 201 8.70 -2.76 2.24
CA ASN A 201 9.80 -1.87 2.61
C ASN A 201 9.30 -0.42 2.71
N GLY A 202 9.56 0.23 3.86
CA GLY A 202 9.16 1.61 4.11
C GLY A 202 7.67 1.83 4.42
N CYS A 203 6.87 0.76 4.66
CA CYS A 203 5.50 0.88 5.17
C CYS A 203 5.52 1.23 6.66
N ALA A 204 5.86 2.50 6.96
CA ALA A 204 6.20 2.93 8.32
C ALA A 204 5.03 2.87 9.32
N ARG A 205 3.80 2.91 8.83
CA ARG A 205 2.58 2.83 9.66
C ARG A 205 1.96 1.44 9.71
N LEU A 206 2.46 0.49 8.93
CA LEU A 206 1.93 -0.88 8.91
C LEU A 206 2.03 -1.50 10.30
N ASP A 207 0.88 -1.82 10.89
CA ASP A 207 0.78 -2.41 12.23
C ASP A 207 0.34 -3.88 12.21
N SER A 208 -0.42 -4.30 11.18
CA SER A 208 -1.01 -5.64 11.14
C SER A 208 -1.09 -6.21 9.73
N ILE A 209 -0.81 -7.52 9.62
CA ILE A 209 -1.03 -8.31 8.41
C ILE A 209 -1.92 -9.50 8.80
N PHE A 210 -3.13 -9.56 8.24
CA PHE A 210 -4.12 -10.58 8.55
C PHE A 210 -4.15 -11.67 7.48
N ALA A 211 -4.12 -12.93 7.94
CA ALA A 211 -4.22 -14.12 7.09
C ALA A 211 -4.92 -15.23 7.87
N THR A 212 -5.74 -16.03 7.21
CA THR A 212 -6.35 -17.23 7.81
C THR A 212 -5.37 -18.40 7.84
N SER A 213 -4.45 -18.44 6.89
CA SER A 213 -3.38 -19.45 6.78
C SER A 213 -2.28 -18.89 5.89
N PHE A 214 -1.04 -19.31 6.09
CA PHE A 214 0.07 -18.99 5.19
C PHE A 214 1.22 -19.98 5.39
N ASP A 215 1.80 -20.45 4.28
CA ASP A 215 2.96 -21.34 4.28
C ASP A 215 4.18 -20.63 3.66
N PRO A 216 5.14 -20.18 4.48
CA PRO A 216 6.32 -19.49 3.98
C PRO A 216 7.35 -20.41 3.30
N SER A 217 7.16 -21.72 3.31
CA SER A 217 8.14 -22.69 2.78
C SER A 217 8.40 -22.55 1.25
N LYS A 218 7.43 -21.97 0.53
CA LYS A 218 7.52 -21.71 -0.91
C LYS A 218 8.25 -20.41 -1.27
N ILE A 219 8.60 -19.59 -0.29
CA ILE A 219 9.25 -18.31 -0.54
C ILE A 219 10.72 -18.54 -0.91
N ILE A 220 11.10 -18.05 -2.08
CA ILE A 220 12.47 -18.10 -2.59
C ILE A 220 13.24 -16.85 -2.18
N SER A 221 12.58 -15.67 -2.18
CA SER A 221 13.19 -14.40 -1.83
C SER A 221 12.24 -13.53 -1.01
N ALA A 222 12.75 -12.93 0.08
CA ALA A 222 12.03 -11.97 0.90
C ALA A 222 12.99 -10.94 1.53
N SER A 223 14.08 -10.61 0.82
CA SER A 223 15.04 -9.62 1.31
C SER A 223 14.36 -8.25 1.49
N GLY A 224 14.54 -7.63 2.66
CA GLY A 224 14.02 -6.31 2.96
C GLY A 224 12.48 -6.23 3.06
N VAL A 225 11.77 -7.36 3.12
CA VAL A 225 10.30 -7.40 3.08
C VAL A 225 9.65 -6.50 4.15
N PHE A 226 10.21 -6.43 5.36
CA PHE A 226 9.71 -5.61 6.47
C PHE A 226 10.64 -4.46 6.84
N SER A 227 11.62 -4.13 6.01
CA SER A 227 12.52 -3.01 6.27
C SER A 227 11.74 -1.70 6.42
N GLY A 228 11.91 -0.98 7.53
CA GLY A 228 11.17 0.25 7.79
C GLY A 228 9.72 0.09 8.29
N CYS A 229 9.22 -1.15 8.45
CA CYS A 229 7.92 -1.44 9.07
C CYS A 229 8.01 -1.36 10.60
N ASN A 230 8.28 -0.17 11.14
CA ASN A 230 8.63 0.01 12.55
C ASN A 230 7.49 -0.27 13.53
N ARG A 231 6.25 -0.36 13.04
CA ARG A 231 5.04 -0.59 13.85
C ARG A 231 4.45 -1.98 13.70
N LEU A 232 4.98 -2.77 12.75
CA LEU A 232 4.44 -4.10 12.47
C LEU A 232 4.59 -5.00 13.69
N VAL A 233 3.48 -5.58 14.12
CA VAL A 233 3.39 -6.42 15.32
C VAL A 233 2.58 -7.67 15.01
N GLY A 234 3.18 -8.84 15.16
CA GLY A 234 2.46 -10.11 15.08
C GLY A 234 1.51 -10.33 16.25
N GLU A 235 0.62 -11.30 16.12
CA GLU A 235 -0.45 -11.57 17.14
C GLU A 235 0.07 -11.83 18.55
N ARG A 236 1.34 -12.25 18.70
CA ARG A 236 2.00 -12.49 20.01
C ARG A 236 2.95 -11.38 20.43
N GLY A 237 2.85 -10.20 19.82
CA GLY A 237 3.66 -9.04 20.16
C GLY A 237 5.05 -9.03 19.51
N TYR A 238 5.32 -9.93 18.56
CA TYR A 238 6.59 -9.96 17.85
C TYR A 238 6.71 -8.76 16.88
N CYS A 239 7.84 -8.08 16.92
CA CYS A 239 8.18 -7.01 15.98
C CYS A 239 9.37 -7.48 15.12
N PRO A 240 9.24 -7.51 13.79
CA PRO A 240 10.28 -8.02 12.92
C PRO A 240 11.52 -7.13 12.94
N ALA A 241 12.70 -7.75 12.82
CA ALA A 241 13.91 -7.00 12.57
C ALA A 241 13.93 -6.44 11.14
N PRO A 242 14.61 -5.31 10.85
CA PRO A 242 14.71 -4.77 9.50
C PRO A 242 15.28 -5.76 8.46
N SER A 243 16.10 -6.71 8.91
CA SER A 243 16.69 -7.79 8.11
C SER A 243 15.84 -9.06 8.08
N GLU A 244 14.68 -9.07 8.75
CA GLU A 244 13.80 -10.22 8.77
C GLU A 244 13.33 -10.53 7.34
N GLY A 245 13.36 -11.79 6.99
CA GLY A 245 12.93 -12.28 5.69
C GLY A 245 11.71 -13.19 5.81
N ALA A 246 11.68 -14.25 5.01
CA ALA A 246 10.57 -15.22 4.97
C ALA A 246 10.25 -15.85 6.32
N ALA A 247 11.25 -16.01 7.20
CA ALA A 247 11.05 -16.58 8.53
C ALA A 247 10.07 -15.79 9.40
N GLY A 248 9.95 -14.48 9.21
CA GLY A 248 8.97 -13.64 9.90
C GLY A 248 7.56 -13.73 9.33
N MET A 249 7.39 -14.26 8.14
CA MET A 249 6.09 -14.36 7.44
C MET A 249 5.30 -15.60 7.89
N ASN A 250 5.12 -15.75 9.16
CA ASN A 250 4.39 -16.87 9.78
C ASN A 250 3.57 -16.39 10.97
N PHE A 251 2.83 -17.33 11.61
CA PHE A 251 2.10 -17.13 12.85
C PHE A 251 2.97 -17.54 14.06
N GLY A 252 2.57 -17.10 15.26
CA GLY A 252 3.21 -17.51 16.51
C GLY A 252 4.27 -16.55 17.02
N ASP A 253 5.19 -17.07 17.87
CA ASP A 253 6.08 -16.25 18.73
C ASP A 253 7.09 -15.38 17.98
N LYS A 254 7.43 -15.76 16.76
CA LYS A 254 8.37 -15.02 15.87
C LYS A 254 7.73 -14.67 14.52
N GLY A 255 6.41 -14.67 14.44
CA GLY A 255 5.67 -14.37 13.24
C GLY A 255 4.98 -13.02 13.29
N VAL A 256 4.84 -12.37 12.13
CA VAL A 256 4.13 -11.08 12.00
C VAL A 256 2.67 -11.25 11.59
N LEU A 257 2.25 -12.46 11.20
CA LEU A 257 0.88 -12.70 10.74
C LEU A 257 -0.07 -12.82 11.93
N CYS A 258 -1.29 -12.35 11.71
CA CYS A 258 -2.40 -12.38 12.65
C CYS A 258 -3.60 -13.09 12.02
N HIS A 259 -4.34 -13.91 12.78
CA HIS A 259 -5.43 -14.71 12.20
C HIS A 259 -6.65 -13.86 11.84
N SER A 260 -7.01 -12.89 12.67
CA SER A 260 -8.23 -12.11 12.48
C SER A 260 -8.16 -10.79 13.22
N GLU A 261 -8.78 -9.75 12.68
CA GLU A 261 -8.97 -8.48 13.39
C GLU A 261 -10.05 -8.60 14.47
N GLU A 262 -11.12 -9.35 14.22
CA GLU A 262 -12.24 -9.53 15.15
C GLU A 262 -11.82 -10.23 16.44
N ASN A 263 -10.92 -11.21 16.34
CA ASN A 263 -10.40 -11.98 17.46
C ASN A 263 -8.92 -11.63 17.76
N ASP A 264 -8.51 -10.38 17.51
CA ASP A 264 -7.15 -9.92 17.75
C ASP A 264 -6.80 -10.04 19.25
N PRO A 265 -5.84 -10.92 19.63
CA PRO A 265 -5.48 -11.09 21.04
C PRO A 265 -4.66 -9.93 21.60
N ARG A 266 -4.27 -8.96 20.74
CA ARG A 266 -3.44 -7.81 21.13
C ARG A 266 -4.30 -6.73 21.79
N PHE A 267 -3.74 -6.08 22.80
CA PHE A 267 -4.36 -4.93 23.43
C PHE A 267 -3.76 -3.64 22.85
N TRP A 268 -4.62 -2.86 22.20
CA TRP A 268 -4.25 -1.63 21.55
C TRP A 268 -4.69 -0.43 22.37
N VAL A 269 -3.82 0.56 22.46
CA VAL A 269 -4.10 1.88 23.03
C VAL A 269 -3.75 2.95 22.01
N TRP A 270 -4.30 4.12 22.19
CA TRP A 270 -3.95 5.28 21.37
C TRP A 270 -2.86 6.11 22.04
N GLY A 271 -1.93 6.60 21.22
CA GLY A 271 -0.95 7.59 21.63
C GLY A 271 -0.99 8.79 20.71
N ALA A 272 -0.96 9.99 21.25
CA ALA A 272 -0.92 11.21 20.49
C ALA A 272 0.15 12.18 21.02
N LEU A 273 0.80 12.89 20.10
CA LEU A 273 1.60 14.08 20.37
C LEU A 273 0.85 15.30 19.90
N TYR A 274 0.70 16.27 20.77
CA TYR A 274 0.07 17.55 20.47
C TYR A 274 1.09 18.65 20.14
N SER A 275 0.63 19.73 19.52
CA SER A 275 1.47 20.86 19.07
C SER A 275 2.19 21.58 20.22
N ASP A 276 1.65 21.54 21.44
CA ASP A 276 2.25 22.08 22.66
C ASP A 276 3.39 21.22 23.23
N GLY A 277 3.57 20.02 22.71
CA GLY A 277 4.57 19.04 23.14
C GLY A 277 4.06 18.05 24.18
N ALA A 278 2.76 18.03 24.48
CA ALA A 278 2.17 17.01 25.34
C ALA A 278 1.98 15.71 24.57
N VAL A 279 2.30 14.58 25.24
CA VAL A 279 1.95 13.23 24.80
C VAL A 279 0.85 12.70 25.69
N GLU A 280 -0.19 12.15 25.11
CA GLU A 280 -1.26 11.45 25.81
C GLU A 280 -1.37 10.01 25.30
N ILE A 281 -1.59 9.07 26.26
CA ILE A 281 -1.77 7.65 25.98
C ILE A 281 -3.05 7.21 26.68
N GLY A 282 -3.97 6.59 25.96
CA GLY A 282 -5.28 6.18 26.46
C GLY A 282 -6.00 5.17 25.57
N ASN A 283 -7.20 4.76 25.98
CA ASN A 283 -8.03 3.82 25.21
C ASN A 283 -8.70 4.45 24.00
N ASP A 284 -9.08 5.72 24.11
CA ASP A 284 -9.88 6.41 23.10
C ASP A 284 -9.01 7.02 22.03
N GLU A 285 -9.50 7.02 20.79
CA GLU A 285 -8.82 7.70 19.69
C GLU A 285 -8.81 9.21 19.93
N PRO A 286 -7.62 9.85 19.93
CA PRO A 286 -7.52 11.29 20.09
C PRO A 286 -8.20 12.02 18.95
N VAL A 287 -9.07 12.96 19.29
CA VAL A 287 -9.76 13.84 18.34
C VAL A 287 -9.19 15.27 18.43
N GLU A 288 -9.21 15.97 17.33
CA GLU A 288 -8.84 17.39 17.32
C GLU A 288 -9.88 18.22 18.09
N GLY A 289 -9.40 19.14 18.90
CA GLY A 289 -10.21 20.01 19.75
C GLY A 289 -9.46 21.29 20.11
N ALA A 290 -9.34 21.60 21.41
CA ALA A 290 -8.59 22.76 21.89
C ALA A 290 -7.08 22.70 21.58
N ARG A 291 -6.54 21.51 21.31
CA ARG A 291 -5.14 21.29 20.96
C ARG A 291 -5.04 20.58 19.60
N THR A 292 -4.11 21.02 18.77
CA THR A 292 -3.83 20.42 17.47
C THR A 292 -2.98 19.15 17.63
N ILE A 293 -3.38 18.06 16.98
CA ILE A 293 -2.64 16.80 16.96
C ILE A 293 -1.51 16.91 15.93
N THR A 294 -0.26 16.71 16.38
CA THR A 294 0.92 16.65 15.52
C THR A 294 1.10 15.26 14.94
N ALA A 295 0.87 14.21 15.75
CA ALA A 295 0.95 12.82 15.35
C ALA A 295 0.11 11.95 16.28
N LYS A 296 -0.59 10.95 15.73
CA LYS A 296 -1.31 9.94 16.51
C LYS A 296 -1.21 8.57 15.86
N SER A 297 -1.28 7.52 16.66
CA SER A 297 -1.48 6.15 16.19
C SER A 297 -1.86 5.21 17.33
N ARG A 298 -2.29 4.00 16.94
CA ARG A 298 -2.42 2.89 17.89
C ARG A 298 -1.02 2.41 18.32
N ILE A 299 -0.93 1.90 19.53
CA ILE A 299 0.25 1.30 20.15
C ILE A 299 -0.17 -0.05 20.72
N CYS A 300 0.46 -1.14 20.31
CA CYS A 300 0.20 -2.44 20.89
C CYS A 300 0.90 -2.55 22.26
N ALA A 301 0.14 -2.86 23.30
CA ALA A 301 0.68 -2.94 24.66
C ALA A 301 1.72 -4.06 24.85
N GLN A 302 1.55 -5.20 24.16
CA GLN A 302 2.44 -6.36 24.27
C GLN A 302 3.66 -6.27 23.33
N ALA A 303 3.68 -5.31 22.40
CA ALA A 303 4.69 -5.24 21.36
C ALA A 303 6.10 -5.04 21.93
N GLN A 304 7.01 -5.86 21.49
CA GLN A 304 8.44 -5.74 21.80
C GLN A 304 9.13 -4.80 20.80
N TYR A 305 8.64 -3.56 20.71
CA TYR A 305 9.19 -2.59 19.77
C TYR A 305 10.72 -2.50 19.88
N ASN A 306 11.38 -2.37 18.74
CA ASN A 306 12.83 -2.34 18.62
C ASN A 306 13.35 -1.04 18.00
N ALA A 307 12.49 -0.07 17.75
CA ALA A 307 12.81 1.20 17.15
C ALA A 307 11.99 2.36 17.74
N VAL A 308 12.64 3.52 17.92
CA VAL A 308 11.99 4.75 18.42
C VAL A 308 10.86 5.23 17.49
N ARG A 309 10.99 4.99 16.19
CA ARG A 309 10.01 5.40 15.19
C ARG A 309 8.70 4.59 15.23
N ALA A 310 8.63 3.54 16.03
CA ALA A 310 7.39 2.81 16.30
C ALA A 310 6.35 3.69 17.02
N MET A 311 6.80 4.65 17.83
CA MET A 311 5.90 5.56 18.55
C MET A 311 5.46 6.73 17.67
N PRO A 312 4.21 7.23 17.80
CA PRO A 312 3.73 8.36 17.01
C PRO A 312 4.60 9.61 17.18
N TRP A 313 5.17 9.81 18.36
CA TRP A 313 6.09 10.93 18.64
C TRP A 313 7.55 10.62 18.30
N GLY A 314 7.89 9.43 17.82
CA GLY A 314 9.28 9.00 17.64
C GLY A 314 10.11 9.90 16.73
N ALA A 315 9.51 10.42 15.64
CA ALA A 315 10.15 11.40 14.75
C ALA A 315 10.26 12.80 15.39
N TYR A 316 9.53 13.06 16.46
CA TYR A 316 9.41 14.34 17.15
C TYR A 316 9.85 14.25 18.61
N SER A 317 10.62 13.26 19.00
CA SER A 317 10.96 12.98 20.41
C SER A 317 11.52 14.20 21.16
N SER A 318 12.32 15.05 20.49
CA SER A 318 12.82 16.31 21.07
C SER A 318 11.74 17.37 21.32
N ARG A 319 10.54 17.26 20.74
CA ARG A 319 9.43 18.18 20.98
C ARG A 319 8.59 17.77 22.19
N VAL A 320 8.70 16.53 22.65
CA VAL A 320 7.92 16.03 23.79
C VAL A 320 8.38 16.72 25.07
N LYS A 321 7.43 17.38 25.76
CA LYS A 321 7.67 18.14 27.00
C LYS A 321 6.99 17.50 28.22
N SER A 322 5.83 16.90 28.01
CA SER A 322 5.07 16.22 29.06
C SER A 322 4.44 14.92 28.56
N VAL A 323 4.19 13.99 29.45
CA VAL A 323 3.51 12.73 29.19
C VAL A 323 2.40 12.52 30.18
N VAL A 324 1.21 12.14 29.70
CA VAL A 324 0.07 11.72 30.50
C VAL A 324 -0.37 10.33 30.06
N VAL A 325 -0.40 9.40 31.00
CA VAL A 325 -0.93 8.06 30.77
C VAL A 325 -2.28 7.96 31.49
N SER A 326 -3.35 7.85 30.73
CA SER A 326 -4.70 7.68 31.26
C SER A 326 -4.88 6.34 31.94
N LYS A 327 -5.89 6.22 32.80
CA LYS A 327 -6.26 4.95 33.40
C LYS A 327 -6.82 4.04 32.31
N MET A 328 -6.22 2.86 32.16
CA MET A 328 -6.60 1.85 31.17
C MET A 328 -6.78 0.50 31.85
N THR A 329 -7.77 -0.26 31.41
CA THR A 329 -8.00 -1.61 31.93
C THR A 329 -7.50 -2.63 30.91
N MET A 330 -6.35 -3.22 31.20
CA MET A 330 -5.79 -4.29 30.38
C MET A 330 -6.43 -5.64 30.72
N PRO A 331 -6.71 -6.49 29.72
CA PRO A 331 -7.18 -7.85 29.95
C PRO A 331 -6.27 -8.64 30.89
N SER A 332 -6.88 -9.58 31.61
CA SER A 332 -6.14 -10.42 32.57
C SER A 332 -5.06 -11.25 31.86
N GLY A 333 -3.89 -11.36 32.48
CA GLY A 333 -2.76 -12.13 31.95
C GLY A 333 -1.85 -11.36 30.97
N MET A 334 -2.24 -10.19 30.50
CA MET A 334 -1.40 -9.37 29.62
C MET A 334 -0.37 -8.55 30.39
N VAL A 335 0.72 -8.20 29.70
CA VAL A 335 1.79 -7.35 30.24
C VAL A 335 2.10 -6.23 29.28
N TRP A 336 2.47 -5.07 29.81
CA TRP A 336 2.97 -3.95 29.02
C TRP A 336 4.43 -4.18 28.66
N ASN A 337 4.77 -3.90 27.40
CA ASN A 337 6.15 -3.72 26.94
C ASN A 337 6.30 -2.28 26.48
N THR A 338 7.02 -1.48 27.25
CA THR A 338 7.18 -0.06 26.98
C THR A 338 8.51 0.25 26.27
N ASN A 339 9.09 -0.74 25.60
CA ASN A 339 10.36 -0.61 24.92
C ASN A 339 10.35 0.58 23.94
N TYR A 340 11.36 1.42 24.04
CA TYR A 340 11.55 2.62 23.20
C TYR A 340 10.44 3.70 23.29
N TRP A 341 9.44 3.56 24.15
CA TRP A 341 8.29 4.47 24.16
C TRP A 341 8.68 5.94 24.23
N PHE A 342 9.60 6.31 25.10
CA PHE A 342 10.07 7.68 25.29
C PHE A 342 11.54 7.88 24.93
N TYR A 343 12.10 6.98 24.11
CA TYR A 343 13.48 7.08 23.68
C TYR A 343 13.79 8.43 23.04
N GLY A 344 14.82 9.12 23.56
CA GLY A 344 15.23 10.41 23.01
C GLY A 344 14.30 11.60 23.32
N CYS A 345 13.31 11.42 24.19
CA CYS A 345 12.45 12.54 24.65
C CYS A 345 13.22 13.46 25.61
N SER A 346 14.24 14.14 25.08
CA SER A 346 15.23 14.89 25.84
C SER A 346 14.67 16.11 26.55
N ASN A 347 13.49 16.60 26.18
CA ASN A 347 12.82 17.78 26.73
C ASN A 347 11.66 17.47 27.67
N VAL A 348 11.36 16.20 27.93
CA VAL A 348 10.34 15.82 28.90
C VAL A 348 10.75 16.24 30.30
N THR A 349 9.89 17.01 30.95
CA THR A 349 10.07 17.49 32.33
C THR A 349 9.05 16.90 33.28
N THR A 350 7.90 16.47 32.79
CA THR A 350 6.78 15.95 33.58
C THR A 350 6.20 14.69 32.97
N MET A 351 5.95 13.71 33.85
CA MET A 351 5.22 12.48 33.47
C MET A 351 4.21 12.17 34.57
N SER A 352 2.98 11.93 34.18
CA SER A 352 1.90 11.57 35.10
C SER A 352 1.18 10.29 34.64
N GLY A 353 0.60 9.57 35.59
CA GLY A 353 -0.17 8.38 35.30
C GLY A 353 0.67 7.14 34.92
N LEU A 354 1.99 7.13 35.12
CA LEU A 354 2.82 5.96 34.86
C LEU A 354 2.39 4.73 35.66
N GLY A 355 1.81 4.93 36.88
CA GLY A 355 1.23 3.86 37.67
C GLY A 355 0.03 3.17 37.03
N ASN A 356 -0.54 3.74 35.97
CA ASN A 356 -1.60 3.12 35.18
C ASN A 356 -1.07 2.02 34.25
N LEU A 357 0.26 1.97 34.01
CA LEU A 357 0.92 0.90 33.29
C LEU A 357 1.22 -0.26 34.25
N GLN A 358 0.17 -0.99 34.60
CA GLN A 358 0.29 -2.16 35.48
C GLN A 358 0.96 -3.34 34.76
N ARG A 359 1.71 -4.19 35.49
CA ARG A 359 2.36 -5.40 34.95
C ARG A 359 3.28 -5.13 33.76
N VAL A 360 4.23 -4.23 33.92
CA VAL A 360 5.24 -3.98 32.89
C VAL A 360 6.22 -5.15 32.83
N GLY A 361 6.31 -5.83 31.68
CA GLY A 361 7.19 -6.96 31.42
C GLY A 361 8.56 -6.52 30.87
N SER A 362 8.61 -5.43 30.11
CA SER A 362 9.87 -4.93 29.55
C SER A 362 9.85 -3.41 29.43
N MET A 363 10.98 -2.81 29.79
CA MET A 363 11.22 -1.35 29.71
C MET A 363 12.53 -1.02 28.96
N ARG A 364 12.91 -1.85 28.00
CA ARG A 364 14.18 -1.69 27.31
C ARG A 364 14.23 -0.35 26.57
N TYR A 365 15.20 0.50 26.92
CA TYR A 365 15.40 1.82 26.35
C TYR A 365 14.21 2.80 26.47
N THR A 366 13.24 2.52 27.34
CA THR A 366 12.02 3.35 27.48
C THR A 366 12.34 4.81 27.72
N PHE A 367 13.28 5.12 28.61
CA PHE A 367 13.67 6.47 28.99
C PHE A 367 15.09 6.86 28.55
N TYR A 368 15.66 6.13 27.61
CA TYR A 368 17.02 6.42 27.15
C TYR A 368 17.09 7.83 26.54
N ASN A 369 18.11 8.62 26.95
CA ASN A 369 18.27 10.03 26.56
C ASN A 369 17.15 11.00 26.99
N CYS A 370 16.32 10.66 27.95
CA CYS A 370 15.36 11.58 28.59
C CYS A 370 16.09 12.47 29.63
N ARG A 371 16.85 13.47 29.18
CA ARG A 371 17.83 14.20 30.01
C ARG A 371 17.21 15.15 31.02
N LYS A 372 15.95 15.57 30.83
CA LYS A 372 15.27 16.56 31.67
C LYS A 372 14.20 15.96 32.57
N ILE A 373 14.01 14.64 32.55
CA ILE A 373 13.20 13.99 33.55
C ILE A 373 13.89 14.22 34.90
N GLY A 374 13.41 15.22 35.63
CA GLY A 374 13.80 15.43 37.00
C GLY A 374 13.37 14.26 37.87
N ARG A 375 13.56 14.31 39.19
CA ARG A 375 12.99 13.34 40.11
C ARG A 375 11.46 13.38 39.92
N ALA A 376 10.98 12.46 39.09
CA ALA A 376 9.55 12.29 38.89
C ALA A 376 8.96 11.95 40.25
N HIS A 377 8.10 12.80 40.74
CA HIS A 377 7.24 12.43 41.83
C HIS A 377 6.30 11.35 41.28
N VAL A 378 6.55 10.13 41.68
CA VAL A 378 5.70 8.95 41.43
C VAL A 378 4.44 9.09 42.24
#